data_0bdee21c7028356130bb05de7aa348c2
#
_entry.id   0bdee21c7028356130bb05de7aa348c2
#
_cell.length_a   1.000
_cell.length_b   1.000
_cell.length_c   1.000
_cell.angle_alpha   90.00
_cell.angle_beta   90.00
_cell.angle_gamma   90.00
#
_symmetry.space_group_name_H-M   'P 1'
#
loop_
_entity.id
_entity.type
_entity.pdbx_description
1 polymer ?
#
loop_
_entity_poly.entity_id
_entity_poly.type
_entity_poly.pdbx_seq_one_letter_code
_entity_poly.pdbx_strand_id
1 'polypeptide(L)'
;MEPTWNGGGTVKLAIIDSDYNKPSPTLIDEVQTAVDPVLNQGEGYGIAPIGHVVTVVGVEEVEIDVEPEITLQTGYTWEGVKPAVEAVINDYFAELRGEWADSESLVVRISQIEVRVLAINGIVDIQNTKLNGQQQNIEIDPYEIPVLGEVTPQ
;
A
#
# COMPACT_ATOMS: atom_id res chain seq x y z
N MET A 1 1.79 -8.51 12.73
CA MET A 1 1.98 -8.50 14.22
C MET A 1 3.46 -8.70 14.54
N GLU A 2 4.00 -7.86 15.39
CA GLU A 2 5.43 -7.90 15.78
C GLU A 2 5.51 -8.11 17.30
N PRO A 3 5.87 -9.33 17.75
CA PRO A 3 6.02 -9.62 19.17
C PRO A 3 7.34 -9.04 19.71
N THR A 4 7.31 -8.63 20.96
CA THR A 4 8.49 -8.11 21.69
C THR A 4 9.16 -6.87 21.06
N TRP A 5 8.42 -6.09 20.25
CA TRP A 5 8.94 -4.90 19.55
C TRP A 5 9.45 -3.79 20.50
N ASN A 6 8.97 -3.77 21.73
CA ASN A 6 9.38 -2.82 22.78
C ASN A 6 9.70 -3.54 24.10
N GLY A 7 10.38 -4.69 24.02
CA GLY A 7 10.72 -5.54 25.17
C GLY A 7 9.78 -6.72 25.38
N GLY A 8 10.10 -7.54 26.37
CA GLY A 8 9.33 -8.76 26.66
C GLY A 8 7.87 -8.47 27.05
N GLY A 9 6.94 -9.27 26.52
CA GLY A 9 5.51 -9.12 26.77
C GLY A 9 4.82 -8.03 25.97
N THR A 10 5.52 -7.34 25.04
CA THR A 10 4.92 -6.33 24.16
C THR A 10 4.62 -6.89 22.77
N VAL A 11 3.51 -6.44 22.18
CA VAL A 11 3.07 -6.82 20.83
C VAL A 11 2.66 -5.56 20.06
N LYS A 12 3.12 -5.42 18.83
CA LYS A 12 2.65 -4.41 17.90
C LYS A 12 1.71 -5.07 16.90
N LEU A 13 0.49 -4.56 16.80
CA LEU A 13 -0.55 -5.03 15.89
C LEU A 13 -0.83 -3.95 14.85
N ALA A 14 -0.42 -4.18 13.61
CA ALA A 14 -0.78 -3.31 12.51
C ALA A 14 -2.14 -3.71 11.92
N ILE A 15 -2.95 -2.72 11.57
CA ILE A 15 -4.27 -2.91 10.96
C ILE A 15 -4.41 -2.10 9.67
N ILE A 16 -5.26 -2.58 8.79
CA ILE A 16 -5.75 -1.94 7.58
C ILE A 16 -7.28 -1.88 7.64
N ASP A 17 -7.92 -0.92 6.98
CA ASP A 17 -9.38 -0.87 6.98
C ASP A 17 -10.00 -1.89 6.01
N SER A 18 -11.34 -2.00 6.01
CA SER A 18 -12.07 -2.97 5.16
C SER A 18 -11.97 -2.68 3.67
N ASP A 19 -11.60 -1.48 3.30
CA ASP A 19 -11.42 -1.04 1.90
C ASP A 19 -9.95 -1.06 1.48
N TYR A 20 -9.08 -1.65 2.31
CA TYR A 20 -7.63 -1.76 2.11
C TYR A 20 -6.92 -0.40 2.04
N ASN A 21 -7.39 0.56 2.82
CA ASN A 21 -6.78 1.88 2.97
C ASN A 21 -6.20 2.06 4.37
N LYS A 22 -5.49 3.16 4.56
CA LYS A 22 -5.02 3.58 5.87
C LYS A 22 -6.22 3.77 6.80
N PRO A 23 -6.25 3.10 7.98
CA PRO A 23 -7.36 3.20 8.90
C PRO A 23 -7.45 4.59 9.53
N SER A 24 -8.69 5.00 9.86
CA SER A 24 -8.89 6.23 10.62
C SER A 24 -8.36 6.11 12.06
N PRO A 25 -7.99 7.22 12.71
CA PRO A 25 -7.63 7.20 14.13
C PRO A 25 -8.73 6.60 15.02
N THR A 26 -10.00 6.86 14.69
CA THR A 26 -11.14 6.29 15.42
C THR A 26 -11.17 4.76 15.34
N LEU A 27 -10.93 4.18 14.17
CA LEU A 27 -10.86 2.73 14.01
C LEU A 27 -9.69 2.13 14.81
N ILE A 28 -8.54 2.79 14.80
CA ILE A 28 -7.38 2.37 15.59
C ILE A 28 -7.71 2.36 17.07
N ASP A 29 -8.36 3.41 17.59
CA ASP A 29 -8.75 3.53 19.00
C ASP A 29 -9.81 2.48 19.40
N GLU A 30 -10.77 2.21 18.51
CA GLU A 30 -11.78 1.16 18.73
C GLU A 30 -11.14 -0.23 18.82
N VAL A 31 -10.24 -0.55 17.89
CA VAL A 31 -9.49 -1.83 17.91
C VAL A 31 -8.58 -1.91 19.13
N GLN A 32 -7.86 -0.83 19.47
CA GLN A 32 -7.04 -0.77 20.68
C GLN A 32 -7.86 -1.06 21.94
N THR A 33 -9.04 -0.44 22.04
CA THR A 33 -9.94 -0.63 23.19
C THR A 33 -10.45 -2.07 23.26
N ALA A 34 -10.75 -2.69 22.13
CA ALA A 34 -11.24 -4.06 22.09
C ALA A 34 -10.14 -5.08 22.39
N VAL A 35 -8.91 -4.83 21.93
CA VAL A 35 -7.78 -5.77 22.08
C VAL A 35 -7.12 -5.63 23.45
N ASP A 36 -6.73 -4.42 23.81
CA ASP A 36 -6.00 -4.13 25.06
C ASP A 36 -6.23 -2.67 25.46
N PRO A 37 -7.25 -2.37 26.30
CA PRO A 37 -7.62 -1.00 26.69
C PRO A 37 -6.45 -0.25 27.34
N VAL A 38 -6.18 0.96 26.89
CA VAL A 38 -5.03 1.79 27.30
C VAL A 38 -4.95 1.97 28.84
N LEU A 39 -6.09 2.13 29.51
CA LEU A 39 -6.13 2.31 30.98
C LEU A 39 -5.73 1.05 31.78
N ASN A 40 -5.81 -0.13 31.15
CA ASN A 40 -5.57 -1.42 31.80
C ASN A 40 -4.76 -2.35 30.89
N GLN A 41 -3.77 -1.80 30.18
CA GLN A 41 -2.93 -2.57 29.27
C GLN A 41 -2.22 -3.73 29.97
N GLY A 42 -2.29 -4.90 29.34
CA GLY A 42 -1.68 -6.12 29.85
C GLY A 42 -2.43 -6.79 31.00
N GLU A 43 -3.58 -6.26 31.44
CA GLU A 43 -4.38 -6.81 32.53
C GLU A 43 -5.46 -7.80 32.08
N GLY A 44 -5.60 -8.04 30.75
CA GLY A 44 -6.54 -9.00 30.20
C GLY A 44 -7.99 -8.54 30.17
N TYR A 45 -8.24 -7.23 30.21
CA TYR A 45 -9.60 -6.67 30.08
C TYR A 45 -10.16 -6.72 28.67
N GLY A 46 -9.30 -6.80 27.65
CA GLY A 46 -9.68 -7.00 26.24
C GLY A 46 -9.44 -8.43 25.78
N ILE A 47 -9.28 -8.60 24.46
CA ILE A 47 -9.00 -9.90 23.82
C ILE A 47 -7.59 -10.39 24.15
N ALA A 48 -6.64 -9.48 24.36
CA ALA A 48 -5.26 -9.83 24.66
C ALA A 48 -5.14 -10.51 26.02
N PRO A 49 -4.35 -11.59 26.14
CA PRO A 49 -4.13 -12.27 27.41
C PRO A 49 -3.40 -11.39 28.43
N ILE A 50 -3.58 -11.70 29.72
CA ILE A 50 -2.81 -11.07 30.79
C ILE A 50 -1.30 -11.20 30.53
N GLY A 51 -0.57 -10.12 30.74
CA GLY A 51 0.88 -10.04 30.54
C GLY A 51 1.30 -9.67 29.10
N HIS A 52 0.34 -9.44 28.20
CA HIS A 52 0.58 -8.98 26.84
C HIS A 52 0.11 -7.53 26.67
N VAL A 53 1.05 -6.61 26.56
CA VAL A 53 0.76 -5.21 26.25
C VAL A 53 0.72 -5.05 24.73
N VAL A 54 -0.47 -4.81 24.18
CA VAL A 54 -0.68 -4.67 22.75
C VAL A 54 -0.80 -3.21 22.35
N THR A 55 -0.01 -2.80 21.36
CA THR A 55 -0.13 -1.47 20.73
C THR A 55 -0.68 -1.65 19.31
N VAL A 56 -1.84 -1.07 19.06
CA VAL A 56 -2.47 -1.08 17.73
C VAL A 56 -2.01 0.14 16.94
N VAL A 57 -1.54 -0.09 15.71
CA VAL A 57 -1.13 0.97 14.77
C VAL A 57 -1.83 0.76 13.44
N GLY A 58 -2.08 1.85 12.70
CA GLY A 58 -2.53 1.76 11.31
C GLY A 58 -1.36 1.62 10.35
N VAL A 59 -1.59 0.98 9.19
CA VAL A 59 -0.63 1.04 8.08
C VAL A 59 -0.49 2.47 7.60
N GLU A 60 0.70 2.83 7.12
CA GLU A 60 0.98 4.13 6.50
C GLU A 60 0.94 4.02 4.98
N GLU A 61 0.61 5.12 4.31
CA GLU A 61 0.64 5.20 2.85
C GLU A 61 2.02 5.63 2.37
N VAL A 62 2.55 4.94 1.36
CA VAL A 62 3.73 5.36 0.62
C VAL A 62 3.35 5.71 -0.80
N GLU A 63 3.57 6.96 -1.19
CA GLU A 63 3.30 7.42 -2.55
C GLU A 63 4.37 6.90 -3.52
N ILE A 64 3.91 6.37 -4.64
CA ILE A 64 4.74 5.88 -5.73
C ILE A 64 4.47 6.74 -6.96
N ASP A 65 5.44 7.54 -7.34
CA ASP A 65 5.42 8.27 -8.60
C ASP A 65 5.83 7.34 -9.74
N VAL A 66 5.12 7.43 -10.87
CA VAL A 66 5.35 6.57 -12.03
C VAL A 66 5.73 7.44 -13.24
N GLU A 67 6.90 7.18 -13.79
CA GLU A 67 7.44 7.90 -14.94
C GLU A 67 7.64 6.92 -16.12
N PRO A 68 6.60 6.64 -16.91
CA PRO A 68 6.71 5.75 -18.07
C PRO A 68 7.22 6.47 -19.31
N GLU A 69 7.97 5.78 -20.15
CA GLU A 69 8.25 6.18 -21.52
C GLU A 69 7.23 5.51 -22.43
N ILE A 70 6.23 6.26 -22.91
CA ILE A 70 5.08 5.75 -23.65
C ILE A 70 5.15 6.21 -25.10
N THR A 71 4.95 5.27 -26.02
CA THR A 71 4.71 5.55 -27.44
C THR A 71 3.22 5.47 -27.74
N LEU A 72 2.66 6.58 -28.23
CA LEU A 72 1.24 6.68 -28.56
C LEU A 72 0.99 6.37 -30.06
N GLN A 73 -0.17 5.79 -30.33
CA GLN A 73 -0.69 5.62 -31.68
C GLN A 73 -1.06 7.01 -32.24
N THR A 74 -0.91 7.17 -33.55
CA THR A 74 -1.31 8.39 -34.25
C THR A 74 -2.77 8.76 -33.95
N GLY A 75 -2.99 10.00 -33.54
CA GLY A 75 -4.31 10.52 -33.17
C GLY A 75 -4.60 10.47 -31.65
N TYR A 76 -3.72 9.88 -30.86
CA TYR A 76 -3.82 9.88 -29.40
C TYR A 76 -2.85 10.91 -28.79
N THR A 77 -3.25 11.46 -27.65
CA THR A 77 -2.43 12.40 -26.87
C THR A 77 -2.23 11.88 -25.46
N TRP A 78 -1.19 12.35 -24.78
CA TRP A 78 -0.96 11.99 -23.37
C TRP A 78 -2.16 12.35 -22.48
N GLU A 79 -2.66 13.57 -22.61
CA GLU A 79 -3.81 14.03 -21.83
C GLU A 79 -5.05 13.17 -22.06
N GLY A 80 -5.20 12.61 -23.25
CA GLY A 80 -6.32 11.72 -23.58
C GLY A 80 -6.20 10.33 -22.96
N VAL A 81 -4.99 9.80 -22.81
CA VAL A 81 -4.75 8.46 -22.25
C VAL A 81 -4.42 8.48 -20.75
N LYS A 82 -3.96 9.61 -20.21
CA LYS A 82 -3.54 9.74 -18.81
C LYS A 82 -4.57 9.21 -17.80
N PRO A 83 -5.88 9.54 -17.89
CA PRO A 83 -6.87 9.03 -16.96
C PRO A 83 -6.96 7.49 -16.96
N ALA A 84 -6.82 6.87 -18.14
CA ALA A 84 -6.82 5.41 -18.25
C ALA A 84 -5.55 4.79 -17.67
N VAL A 85 -4.39 5.44 -17.86
CA VAL A 85 -3.11 5.02 -17.28
C VAL A 85 -3.19 5.08 -15.75
N GLU A 86 -3.65 6.20 -15.21
CA GLU A 86 -3.84 6.36 -13.75
C GLU A 86 -4.81 5.31 -13.19
N ALA A 87 -5.91 5.03 -13.89
CA ALA A 87 -6.90 4.04 -13.46
C ALA A 87 -6.32 2.63 -13.35
N VAL A 88 -5.59 2.16 -14.36
CA VAL A 88 -5.03 0.78 -14.34
C VAL A 88 -3.91 0.64 -13.31
N ILE A 89 -3.15 1.71 -13.03
CA ILE A 89 -2.14 1.69 -11.97
C ILE A 89 -2.79 1.71 -10.59
N ASN A 90 -3.83 2.53 -10.40
CA ASN A 90 -4.61 2.54 -9.15
C ASN A 90 -5.26 1.17 -8.87
N ASP A 91 -5.81 0.51 -9.90
CA ASP A 91 -6.37 -0.83 -9.76
C ASP A 91 -5.29 -1.84 -9.34
N TYR A 92 -4.11 -1.78 -9.93
CA TYR A 92 -2.98 -2.62 -9.53
C TYR A 92 -2.55 -2.37 -8.07
N PHE A 93 -2.46 -1.12 -7.67
CA PHE A 93 -2.11 -0.79 -6.28
C PHE A 93 -3.20 -1.23 -5.30
N ALA A 94 -4.48 -1.15 -5.70
CA ALA A 94 -5.59 -1.68 -4.90
C ALA A 94 -5.51 -3.21 -4.74
N GLU A 95 -5.15 -3.94 -5.80
CA GLU A 95 -4.88 -5.39 -5.72
C GLU A 95 -3.77 -5.69 -4.72
N LEU A 96 -2.63 -4.97 -4.80
CA LEU A 96 -1.52 -5.14 -3.85
C LEU A 96 -1.95 -4.86 -2.40
N ARG A 97 -2.70 -3.79 -2.15
CA ARG A 97 -3.20 -3.49 -0.81
C ARG A 97 -4.11 -4.60 -0.29
N GLY A 98 -4.92 -5.22 -1.17
CA GLY A 98 -5.75 -6.37 -0.82
C GLY A 98 -4.96 -7.61 -0.38
N GLU A 99 -3.70 -7.73 -0.80
CA GLU A 99 -2.80 -8.83 -0.43
C GLU A 99 -1.99 -8.54 0.85
N TRP A 100 -2.08 -7.33 1.40
CA TRP A 100 -1.22 -6.89 2.50
C TRP A 100 -1.24 -7.82 3.72
N ALA A 101 -2.42 -8.27 4.14
CA ALA A 101 -2.57 -9.12 5.33
C ALA A 101 -1.98 -10.53 5.16
N ASP A 102 -1.88 -11.02 3.92
CA ASP A 102 -1.41 -12.36 3.58
C ASP A 102 0.03 -12.38 3.08
N SER A 103 0.69 -11.22 3.00
CA SER A 103 2.05 -11.06 2.48
C SER A 103 3.02 -10.58 3.58
N GLU A 104 4.26 -11.04 3.52
CA GLU A 104 5.32 -10.53 4.41
C GLU A 104 5.74 -9.11 4.01
N SER A 105 5.78 -8.84 2.70
CA SER A 105 6.00 -7.51 2.13
C SER A 105 5.34 -7.43 0.75
N LEU A 106 4.87 -6.25 0.39
CA LEU A 106 4.36 -5.99 -0.96
C LEU A 106 5.48 -5.52 -1.86
N VAL A 107 5.44 -5.88 -3.14
CA VAL A 107 6.41 -5.42 -4.14
C VAL A 107 5.67 -4.76 -5.29
N VAL A 108 5.93 -3.47 -5.52
CA VAL A 108 5.46 -2.77 -6.71
C VAL A 108 6.40 -3.11 -7.87
N ARG A 109 5.87 -3.81 -8.87
CA ARG A 109 6.64 -4.32 -10.01
C ARG A 109 6.40 -3.49 -11.26
N ILE A 110 7.47 -2.99 -11.85
CA ILE A 110 7.43 -2.24 -13.12
C ILE A 110 6.73 -3.06 -14.20
N SER A 111 7.06 -4.35 -14.34
CA SER A 111 6.46 -5.22 -15.35
C SER A 111 4.94 -5.36 -15.23
N GLN A 112 4.41 -5.30 -14.00
CA GLN A 112 2.97 -5.36 -13.76
C GLN A 112 2.27 -4.05 -14.15
N ILE A 113 2.94 -2.93 -13.99
CA ILE A 113 2.45 -1.63 -14.47
C ILE A 113 2.49 -1.61 -15.99
N GLU A 114 3.61 -1.98 -16.59
CA GLU A 114 3.81 -1.93 -18.03
C GLU A 114 2.81 -2.80 -18.79
N VAL A 115 2.56 -4.03 -18.35
CA VAL A 115 1.60 -4.93 -19.01
C VAL A 115 0.16 -4.39 -18.98
N ARG A 116 -0.23 -3.73 -17.88
CA ARG A 116 -1.57 -3.14 -17.75
C ARG A 116 -1.71 -1.87 -18.59
N VAL A 117 -0.69 -1.03 -18.59
CA VAL A 117 -0.66 0.19 -19.41
C VAL A 117 -0.65 -0.13 -20.91
N LEU A 118 0.12 -1.14 -21.32
CA LEU A 118 0.19 -1.57 -22.72
C LEU A 118 -1.15 -2.08 -23.27
N ALA A 119 -2.05 -2.54 -22.39
CA ALA A 119 -3.38 -2.98 -22.80
C ALA A 119 -4.37 -1.83 -23.09
N ILE A 120 -3.99 -0.58 -22.81
CA ILE A 120 -4.83 0.60 -23.05
C ILE A 120 -4.85 0.94 -24.55
N ASN A 121 -6.04 1.19 -25.08
CA ASN A 121 -6.19 1.62 -26.48
C ASN A 121 -5.45 2.94 -26.73
N GLY A 122 -4.67 2.98 -27.79
CA GLY A 122 -3.89 4.15 -28.17
C GLY A 122 -2.45 4.13 -27.66
N ILE A 123 -2.07 3.17 -26.84
CA ILE A 123 -0.70 2.94 -26.44
C ILE A 123 -0.10 1.83 -27.28
N VAL A 124 1.01 2.12 -27.96
CA VAL A 124 1.72 1.19 -28.86
C VAL A 124 2.83 0.49 -28.11
N ASP A 125 3.56 1.22 -27.29
CA ASP A 125 4.71 0.72 -26.53
C ASP A 125 4.88 1.45 -25.20
N ILE A 126 5.51 0.78 -24.24
CA ILE A 126 5.93 1.32 -22.98
C ILE A 126 7.26 0.70 -22.58
N GLN A 127 8.19 1.51 -22.15
CA GLN A 127 9.52 1.06 -21.74
C GLN A 127 10.13 2.01 -20.70
N ASN A 128 11.28 1.62 -20.16
CA ASN A 128 12.08 2.44 -19.27
C ASN A 128 11.31 3.08 -18.09
N THR A 129 10.22 2.47 -17.67
CA THR A 129 9.38 2.96 -16.58
C THR A 129 10.19 3.10 -15.30
N LYS A 130 10.10 4.27 -14.66
CA LYS A 130 10.70 4.55 -13.36
C LYS A 130 9.64 4.63 -12.27
N LEU A 131 9.98 4.15 -11.10
CA LEU A 131 9.22 4.30 -9.88
C LEU A 131 10.06 5.17 -8.92
N ASN A 132 9.50 6.29 -8.48
CA ASN A 132 10.21 7.27 -7.66
C ASN A 132 11.60 7.66 -8.24
N GLY A 133 11.64 7.85 -9.56
CA GLY A 133 12.83 8.26 -10.30
C GLY A 133 13.86 7.13 -10.57
N GLN A 134 13.57 5.89 -10.20
CA GLN A 134 14.48 4.76 -10.40
C GLN A 134 13.84 3.63 -11.20
N GLN A 135 14.61 3.05 -12.12
CA GLN A 135 14.16 1.93 -12.96
C GLN A 135 14.33 0.60 -12.24
N GLN A 136 13.63 0.45 -11.12
CA GLN A 136 13.61 -0.77 -10.31
C GLN A 136 12.29 -0.93 -9.58
N ASN A 137 11.96 -2.19 -9.25
CA ASN A 137 10.81 -2.50 -8.40
C ASN A 137 11.00 -1.90 -7.00
N ILE A 138 9.90 -1.56 -6.34
CA ILE A 138 9.91 -1.05 -4.97
C ILE A 138 9.35 -2.11 -4.03
N GLU A 139 10.13 -2.52 -3.06
CA GLU A 139 9.67 -3.31 -1.93
C GLU A 139 9.07 -2.37 -0.89
N ILE A 140 7.84 -2.66 -0.47
CA ILE A 140 7.09 -1.85 0.49
C ILE A 140 7.35 -2.37 1.89
N ASP A 141 7.59 -1.48 2.84
CA ASP A 141 7.73 -1.83 4.26
C ASP A 141 6.48 -2.59 4.75
N PRO A 142 6.61 -3.60 5.64
CA PRO A 142 5.48 -4.37 6.17
C PRO A 142 4.38 -3.55 6.84
N TYR A 143 4.67 -2.32 7.27
CA TYR A 143 3.71 -1.40 7.89
C TYR A 143 3.20 -0.31 6.94
N GLU A 144 3.48 -0.46 5.65
CA GLU A 144 3.10 0.49 4.62
C GLU A 144 2.27 -0.17 3.50
N ILE A 145 1.49 0.66 2.81
CA ILE A 145 0.74 0.28 1.61
C ILE A 145 1.03 1.26 0.47
N PRO A 146 1.12 0.78 -0.79
CA PRO A 146 1.38 1.66 -1.91
C PRO A 146 0.13 2.43 -2.32
N VAL A 147 0.29 3.72 -2.59
CA VAL A 147 -0.70 4.58 -3.23
C VAL A 147 -0.06 5.28 -4.43
N LEU A 148 -0.86 5.58 -5.45
CA LEU A 148 -0.35 6.29 -6.62
C LEU A 148 -0.09 7.75 -6.27
N GLY A 149 1.12 8.20 -6.52
CA GLY A 149 1.50 9.59 -6.53
C GLY A 149 1.20 10.24 -7.89
N GLU A 150 2.18 10.83 -8.53
CA GLU A 150 2.05 11.46 -9.83
C GLU A 150 2.44 10.50 -10.96
N VAL A 151 1.73 10.59 -12.11
CA VAL A 151 2.11 9.90 -13.34
C VAL A 151 2.57 10.95 -14.35
N THR A 152 3.86 10.92 -14.67
CA THR A 152 4.50 11.87 -15.57
C THR A 152 5.24 11.14 -16.68
N PRO A 153 4.91 11.33 -17.96
CA PRO A 153 5.63 10.68 -19.06
C PRO A 153 7.05 11.25 -19.18
N GLN A 154 7.99 10.38 -19.56
CA GLN A 154 9.37 10.76 -19.87
C GLN A 154 9.48 11.39 -21.24
#